data_12d746f5cc4dfee6e66f3b902e97d39b
#
_entry.id   12d746f5cc4dfee6e66f3b902e97d39b
#
_cell.length_a   1.000
_cell.length_b   1.000
_cell.length_c   1.000
_cell.angle_alpha   90.00
_cell.angle_beta   90.00
_cell.angle_gamma   90.00
#
_symmetry.space_group_name_H-M   'P 1'
#
loop_
_entity.id
_entity.type
_entity.pdbx_description
1 polymer ?
#
loop_
_entity_poly.entity_id
_entity_poly.type
_entity_poly.pdbx_seq_one_letter_code
_entity_poly.pdbx_strand_id
1 'polypeptide(L)'
;ADLKIDPSFGERDYSPSSRTQIPADGYKLGMGQLKVDLRDLDWRAERPLDLHLDLGMGQALVIVPDDICVNATSVLRAGHTDVLGAQAAGPDIHHNVIGEASAPSPLLRLDSDVAFGELRVVNDSHEDLIHDRLHRSDHFWRFGGEGETSTDRIPCGVQEAGTGG
;
A
#
# COMPACT_ATOMS: atom_id res chain seq x y z
N ALA A 1 5.06 -35.59 2.54
CA ALA A 1 5.34 -34.23 2.97
C ALA A 1 5.62 -33.37 1.75
N ASP A 2 4.58 -32.83 1.17
CA ASP A 2 4.73 -31.88 0.09
C ASP A 2 5.19 -30.55 0.69
N LEU A 3 6.48 -30.35 0.71
CA LEU A 3 7.05 -29.04 0.79
C LEU A 3 6.66 -28.31 -0.50
N LYS A 4 5.51 -27.69 -0.53
CA LYS A 4 5.24 -26.63 -1.47
C LYS A 4 6.16 -25.48 -1.10
N ILE A 5 7.37 -25.56 -1.58
CA ILE A 5 8.19 -24.36 -1.74
C ILE A 5 7.52 -23.63 -2.89
N ASP A 6 6.55 -22.79 -2.56
CA ASP A 6 6.10 -21.77 -3.49
C ASP A 6 7.38 -21.06 -3.94
N PRO A 7 7.66 -21.00 -5.23
CA PRO A 7 8.78 -20.20 -5.69
C PRO A 7 8.46 -18.75 -5.41
N SER A 8 8.85 -18.32 -4.23
CA SER A 8 8.64 -16.98 -3.71
C SER A 8 9.55 -15.97 -4.37
N PHE A 9 9.86 -16.16 -5.66
CA PHE A 9 10.77 -15.29 -6.39
C PHE A 9 10.11 -14.76 -7.65
N GLY A 10 10.39 -13.51 -7.97
CA GLY A 10 10.04 -12.90 -9.24
C GLY A 10 8.95 -11.85 -9.13
N GLU A 11 8.28 -11.61 -10.24
CA GLU A 11 7.20 -10.65 -10.34
C GLU A 11 5.85 -11.34 -10.26
N ARG A 12 4.96 -10.78 -9.46
CA ARG A 12 3.59 -11.25 -9.31
C ARG A 12 2.64 -10.07 -9.50
N ASP A 13 1.76 -10.21 -10.47
CA ASP A 13 0.71 -9.24 -10.76
C ASP A 13 -0.66 -9.86 -10.50
N TYR A 14 -1.46 -9.20 -9.68
CA TYR A 14 -2.80 -9.60 -9.36
C TYR A 14 -3.77 -8.46 -9.66
N SER A 15 -4.85 -8.77 -10.37
CA SER A 15 -5.90 -7.80 -10.71
C SER A 15 -7.27 -8.41 -10.42
N PRO A 16 -7.65 -8.61 -9.15
CA PRO A 16 -8.91 -9.23 -8.83
C PRO A 16 -10.08 -8.32 -9.23
N SER A 17 -11.10 -8.89 -9.83
CA SER A 17 -12.36 -8.22 -10.14
C SER A 17 -13.45 -8.50 -9.11
N SER A 18 -13.24 -9.48 -8.26
CA SER A 18 -14.15 -9.80 -7.15
C SER A 18 -13.37 -10.15 -5.89
N ARG A 19 -14.03 -9.98 -4.75
CA ARG A 19 -13.45 -10.31 -3.44
C ARG A 19 -13.12 -11.78 -3.29
N THR A 20 -13.84 -12.65 -3.97
CA THR A 20 -13.61 -14.10 -3.93
C THR A 20 -12.30 -14.52 -4.60
N GLN A 21 -11.74 -13.67 -5.45
CA GLN A 21 -10.46 -13.90 -6.09
C GLN A 21 -9.27 -13.53 -5.18
N ILE A 22 -9.53 -12.81 -4.10
CA ILE A 22 -8.50 -12.43 -3.13
C ILE A 22 -8.34 -13.57 -2.13
N PRO A 23 -7.13 -14.12 -1.96
CA PRO A 23 -6.91 -15.17 -0.96
C PRO A 23 -7.25 -14.69 0.46
N ALA A 24 -7.83 -15.54 1.27
CA ALA A 24 -8.19 -15.22 2.65
C ALA A 24 -6.97 -14.81 3.49
N ASP A 25 -5.82 -15.40 3.20
CA ASP A 25 -4.54 -15.09 3.86
C ASP A 25 -3.79 -13.92 3.21
N GLY A 26 -4.37 -13.29 2.18
CA GLY A 26 -3.73 -12.24 1.42
C GLY A 26 -2.70 -12.74 0.42
N TYR A 27 -1.85 -11.83 -0.02
CA TYR A 27 -0.81 -12.13 -1.00
C TYR A 27 0.54 -12.23 -0.32
N LYS A 28 1.34 -13.21 -0.71
CA LYS A 28 2.66 -13.47 -0.15
C LYS A 28 3.69 -13.62 -1.24
N LEU A 29 4.86 -13.01 -1.04
CA LEU A 29 6.00 -13.15 -1.92
C LEU A 29 7.29 -13.14 -1.08
N GLY A 30 8.16 -14.10 -1.31
CA GLY A 30 9.43 -14.14 -0.60
C GLY A 30 10.40 -13.08 -1.09
N MET A 31 10.57 -12.96 -2.40
CA MET A 31 11.48 -11.98 -2.98
C MET A 31 11.03 -11.55 -4.37
N GLY A 32 11.03 -10.25 -4.63
CA GLY A 32 10.73 -9.72 -5.94
C GLY A 32 9.77 -8.53 -5.92
N GLN A 33 8.89 -8.48 -6.90
CA GLN A 33 7.88 -7.44 -7.03
C GLN A 33 6.48 -8.02 -6.94
N LEU A 34 5.69 -7.46 -6.06
CA LEU A 34 4.30 -7.81 -5.87
C LEU A 34 3.43 -6.60 -6.24
N LYS A 35 2.60 -6.77 -7.26
CA LYS A 35 1.66 -5.74 -7.69
C LYS A 35 0.24 -6.25 -7.51
N VAL A 36 -0.57 -5.47 -6.81
CA VAL A 36 -1.99 -5.74 -6.62
C VAL A 36 -2.79 -4.55 -7.12
N ASP A 37 -3.49 -4.73 -8.22
CA ASP A 37 -4.35 -3.72 -8.82
C ASP A 37 -5.80 -3.96 -8.39
N LEU A 38 -6.33 -3.06 -7.60
CA LEU A 38 -7.68 -3.16 -7.04
C LEU A 38 -8.69 -2.24 -7.73
N ARG A 39 -8.34 -1.65 -8.87
CA ARG A 39 -9.20 -0.71 -9.56
C ARG A 39 -10.45 -1.35 -10.18
N ASP A 40 -10.36 -2.61 -10.57
CA ASP A 40 -11.47 -3.35 -11.18
C ASP A 40 -12.35 -4.08 -10.17
N LEU A 41 -12.04 -3.96 -8.89
CA LEU A 41 -12.80 -4.59 -7.83
C LEU A 41 -14.17 -3.92 -7.63
N ASP A 42 -15.18 -4.71 -7.26
CA ASP A 42 -16.49 -4.19 -6.87
C ASP A 42 -16.42 -3.58 -5.46
N TRP A 43 -16.23 -2.29 -5.41
CA TRP A 43 -16.13 -1.53 -4.17
C TRP A 43 -17.51 -1.12 -3.66
N ARG A 44 -17.74 -1.32 -2.36
CA ARG A 44 -18.97 -0.93 -1.69
C ARG A 44 -18.68 -0.29 -0.35
N ALA A 45 -19.35 0.84 -0.06
CA ALA A 45 -19.16 1.57 1.20
C ALA A 45 -19.54 0.72 2.43
N GLU A 46 -20.50 -0.18 2.30
CA GLU A 46 -20.98 -1.03 3.40
C GLU A 46 -20.06 -2.21 3.70
N ARG A 47 -19.10 -2.48 2.83
CA ARG A 47 -18.23 -3.64 2.94
C ARG A 47 -16.77 -3.25 2.83
N PRO A 48 -16.11 -2.94 3.93
CA PRO A 48 -14.66 -2.77 3.92
C PRO A 48 -13.95 -4.01 3.39
N LEU A 49 -12.87 -3.79 2.66
CA LEU A 49 -11.99 -4.85 2.19
C LEU A 49 -10.79 -4.96 3.11
N ASP A 50 -10.58 -6.13 3.67
CA ASP A 50 -9.37 -6.44 4.42
C ASP A 50 -8.37 -7.13 3.48
N LEU A 51 -7.19 -6.55 3.33
CA LEU A 51 -6.12 -7.08 2.50
C LEU A 51 -4.85 -7.22 3.32
N HIS A 52 -4.27 -8.40 3.28
CA HIS A 52 -2.98 -8.68 3.90
C HIS A 52 -1.90 -8.90 2.84
N LEU A 53 -0.74 -8.28 3.05
CA LEU A 53 0.43 -8.46 2.22
C LEU A 53 1.62 -8.88 3.07
N ASP A 54 2.32 -9.90 2.62
CA ASP A 54 3.53 -10.40 3.25
C ASP A 54 4.64 -10.48 2.20
N LEU A 55 5.67 -9.66 2.37
CA LEU A 55 6.80 -9.57 1.47
C LEU A 55 8.10 -9.73 2.22
N GLY A 56 8.89 -10.71 1.83
CA GLY A 56 10.21 -10.90 2.42
C GLY A 56 11.19 -9.82 1.99
N MET A 57 11.44 -9.70 0.69
CA MET A 57 12.38 -8.72 0.16
C MET A 57 11.92 -8.20 -1.20
N GLY A 58 11.92 -6.89 -1.38
CA GLY A 58 11.61 -6.29 -2.67
C GLY A 58 10.61 -5.14 -2.60
N GLN A 59 9.67 -5.12 -3.53
CA GLN A 59 8.69 -4.04 -3.66
C GLN A 59 7.28 -4.58 -3.70
N ALA A 60 6.39 -3.96 -2.95
CA ALA A 60 4.95 -4.17 -3.04
C ALA A 60 4.28 -2.88 -3.52
N LEU A 61 3.46 -3.00 -4.54
CA LEU A 61 2.67 -1.91 -5.11
C LEU A 61 1.20 -2.28 -5.06
N VAL A 62 0.39 -1.45 -4.43
CA VAL A 62 -1.06 -1.57 -4.42
C VAL A 62 -1.65 -0.37 -5.14
N ILE A 63 -2.47 -0.63 -6.14
CA ILE A 63 -3.17 0.40 -6.91
C ILE A 63 -4.64 0.37 -6.54
N VAL A 64 -5.16 1.52 -6.12
CA VAL A 64 -6.54 1.66 -5.67
C VAL A 64 -7.27 2.73 -6.49
N PRO A 65 -8.62 2.66 -6.59
CA PRO A 65 -9.38 3.75 -7.19
C PRO A 65 -9.26 5.04 -6.37
N ASP A 66 -9.48 6.18 -7.03
CA ASP A 66 -9.37 7.50 -6.40
C ASP A 66 -10.43 7.77 -5.32
N ASP A 67 -11.54 7.08 -5.37
CA ASP A 67 -12.72 7.35 -4.55
C ASP A 67 -12.82 6.50 -3.29
N ILE A 68 -11.80 5.73 -2.96
CA ILE A 68 -11.81 4.89 -1.76
C ILE A 68 -10.96 5.47 -0.64
N CYS A 69 -11.31 5.11 0.59
CA CYS A 69 -10.48 5.35 1.76
C CYS A 69 -9.48 4.22 1.98
N VAL A 70 -8.30 4.55 2.47
CA VAL A 70 -7.30 3.57 2.83
C VAL A 70 -6.88 3.77 4.29
N ASN A 71 -7.03 2.72 5.08
CA ASN A 71 -6.39 2.57 6.38
C ASN A 71 -5.29 1.53 6.23
N ALA A 72 -4.05 1.93 6.42
CA ALA A 72 -2.92 1.04 6.24
C ALA A 72 -2.12 0.94 7.53
N THR A 73 -1.77 -0.28 7.89
CA THR A 73 -0.80 -0.59 8.93
C THR A 73 0.36 -1.32 8.26
N SER A 74 1.53 -0.73 8.30
CA SER A 74 2.72 -1.26 7.65
C SER A 74 3.82 -1.48 8.67
N VAL A 75 4.35 -2.69 8.69
CA VAL A 75 5.49 -3.06 9.52
C VAL A 75 6.63 -3.44 8.58
N LEU A 76 7.76 -2.74 8.69
CA LEU A 76 8.96 -3.02 7.92
C LEU A 76 10.15 -3.16 8.87
N ARG A 77 10.95 -4.18 8.67
CA ARG A 77 12.23 -4.29 9.41
C ARG A 77 13.23 -3.26 8.94
N ALA A 78 13.26 -3.01 7.65
CA ALA A 78 14.00 -1.89 7.08
C ALA A 78 13.47 -1.58 5.68
N GLY A 79 13.33 -0.30 5.38
CA GLY A 79 12.89 0.10 4.05
C GLY A 79 12.14 1.43 4.03
N HIS A 80 11.17 1.48 3.14
CA HIS A 80 10.39 2.68 2.88
C HIS A 80 8.93 2.31 2.64
N THR A 81 8.04 3.09 3.18
CA THR A 81 6.61 2.99 2.92
C THR A 81 6.07 4.33 2.44
N ASP A 82 5.25 4.29 1.41
CA ASP A 82 4.53 5.43 0.86
C ASP A 82 3.08 5.02 0.62
N VAL A 83 2.19 5.51 1.45
CA VAL A 83 0.76 5.26 1.34
C VAL A 83 0.07 6.55 0.95
N LEU A 84 -0.26 6.68 -0.34
CA LEU A 84 -0.94 7.85 -0.90
C LEU A 84 -0.25 9.19 -0.54
N GLY A 85 1.08 9.19 -0.51
CA GLY A 85 1.89 10.34 -0.16
C GLY A 85 2.36 10.41 1.29
N ALA A 86 1.78 9.63 2.20
CA ALA A 86 2.26 9.51 3.57
C ALA A 86 3.45 8.55 3.60
N GLN A 87 4.61 9.03 4.02
CA GLN A 87 5.88 8.33 3.90
C GLN A 87 6.52 8.07 5.26
N ALA A 88 7.17 6.92 5.37
CA ALA A 88 8.08 6.60 6.46
C ALA A 88 9.24 5.76 5.92
N ALA A 89 10.43 5.93 6.47
CA ALA A 89 11.63 5.22 6.04
C ALA A 89 12.58 4.98 7.21
N GLY A 90 13.32 3.90 7.15
CA GLY A 90 14.34 3.57 8.15
C GLY A 90 14.30 2.11 8.57
N PRO A 91 14.97 1.76 9.69
CA PRO A 91 14.84 0.46 10.33
C PRO A 91 13.61 0.43 11.26
N ASP A 92 13.06 -0.76 11.46
CA ASP A 92 11.96 -1.03 12.40
C ASP A 92 10.81 -0.02 12.31
N ILE A 93 10.21 0.06 11.13
CA ILE A 93 9.13 0.99 10.84
C ILE A 93 7.79 0.38 11.25
N HIS A 94 7.01 1.13 12.01
CA HIS A 94 5.58 0.92 12.22
C HIS A 94 4.82 2.14 11.74
N HIS A 95 4.27 2.05 10.55
CA HIS A 95 3.59 3.17 9.91
C HIS A 95 2.09 2.90 9.82
N ASN A 96 1.32 3.77 10.45
CA ASN A 96 -0.14 3.75 10.39
C ASN A 96 -0.62 4.93 9.55
N VAL A 97 -1.46 4.64 8.59
CA VAL A 97 -2.13 5.66 7.77
C VAL A 97 -3.63 5.52 7.96
N ILE A 98 -4.27 6.59 8.39
CA ILE A 98 -5.71 6.63 8.64
C ILE A 98 -6.35 7.53 7.60
N GLY A 99 -7.24 6.96 6.80
CA GLY A 99 -8.05 7.71 5.85
C GLY A 99 -9.21 8.39 6.56
N GLU A 100 -9.35 9.68 6.36
CA GLU A 100 -10.46 10.48 6.89
C GLU A 100 -11.44 10.81 5.78
N ALA A 101 -12.64 10.22 5.86
CA ALA A 101 -13.71 10.46 4.90
C ALA A 101 -14.66 11.53 5.42
N SER A 102 -15.03 12.46 4.55
CA SER A 102 -16.11 13.43 4.82
C SER A 102 -17.50 12.88 4.52
N ALA A 103 -17.57 11.75 3.82
CA ALA A 103 -18.80 11.06 3.43
C ALA A 103 -18.59 9.56 3.44
N PRO A 104 -19.64 8.73 3.49
CA PRO A 104 -19.48 7.29 3.37
C PRO A 104 -18.74 6.93 2.08
N SER A 105 -17.63 6.20 2.23
CA SER A 105 -16.77 5.79 1.13
C SER A 105 -16.34 4.35 1.31
N PRO A 106 -16.10 3.62 0.21
CA PRO A 106 -15.49 2.31 0.32
C PRO A 106 -14.16 2.39 1.04
N LEU A 107 -13.85 1.40 1.85
CA LEU A 107 -12.67 1.36 2.70
C LEU A 107 -11.80 0.14 2.39
N LEU A 108 -10.53 0.38 2.13
CA LEU A 108 -9.50 -0.65 2.15
C LEU A 108 -8.79 -0.61 3.51
N ARG A 109 -8.80 -1.73 4.20
CA ARG A 109 -7.95 -1.96 5.38
C ARG A 109 -6.78 -2.81 4.94
N LEU A 110 -5.62 -2.19 4.81
CA LEU A 110 -4.39 -2.84 4.38
C LEU A 110 -3.51 -3.13 5.58
N ASP A 111 -3.13 -4.38 5.72
CA ASP A 111 -2.14 -4.82 6.69
C ASP A 111 -0.96 -5.42 5.93
N SER A 112 0.22 -4.84 6.08
CA SER A 112 1.40 -5.27 5.35
C SER A 112 2.58 -5.51 6.27
N ASP A 113 3.26 -6.61 6.02
CA ASP A 113 4.51 -6.99 6.65
C ASP A 113 5.58 -7.13 5.56
N VAL A 114 6.60 -6.27 5.62
CA VAL A 114 7.71 -6.28 4.68
C VAL A 114 9.00 -6.41 5.47
N ALA A 115 9.77 -7.46 5.21
CA ALA A 115 11.03 -7.59 5.91
C ALA A 115 12.03 -6.54 5.42
N PHE A 116 12.30 -6.49 4.13
CA PHE A 116 13.24 -5.53 3.55
C PHE A 116 12.73 -5.01 2.22
N GLY A 117 12.53 -3.72 2.10
CA GLY A 117 12.14 -3.16 0.82
C GLY A 117 11.18 -1.99 0.91
N GLU A 118 10.24 -1.96 -0.03
CA GLU A 118 9.36 -0.83 -0.22
C GLU A 118 7.90 -1.27 -0.35
N LEU A 119 7.03 -0.55 0.32
CA LEU A 119 5.60 -0.63 0.12
C LEU A 119 5.09 0.69 -0.46
N ARG A 120 4.36 0.62 -1.56
CA ARG A 120 3.65 1.75 -2.15
C ARG A 120 2.18 1.46 -2.31
N VAL A 121 1.36 2.40 -1.89
CA VAL A 121 -0.06 2.44 -2.21
C VAL A 121 -0.31 3.71 -3.02
N VAL A 122 -0.80 3.55 -4.23
CA VAL A 122 -1.06 4.63 -5.15
C VAL A 122 -2.51 4.57 -5.65
N ASN A 123 -3.04 5.70 -6.07
CA ASN A 123 -4.28 5.77 -6.80
C ASN A 123 -4.03 6.31 -8.22
N ASP A 124 -5.08 6.36 -9.05
CA ASP A 124 -4.94 6.80 -10.44
C ASP A 124 -4.35 8.22 -10.54
N SER A 125 -4.70 9.10 -9.61
CA SER A 125 -4.19 10.47 -9.59
C SER A 125 -2.73 10.57 -9.14
N HIS A 126 -2.23 9.60 -8.42
CA HIS A 126 -0.85 9.59 -7.91
C HIS A 126 0.12 8.83 -8.81
N GLU A 127 -0.36 8.01 -9.71
CA GLU A 127 0.49 7.22 -10.60
C GLU A 127 1.34 8.14 -11.50
N ASP A 128 0.75 9.21 -12.00
CA ASP A 128 1.45 10.19 -12.84
C ASP A 128 2.52 10.98 -12.05
N LEU A 129 2.29 11.20 -10.76
CA LEU A 129 3.23 11.94 -9.91
C LEU A 129 4.46 11.12 -9.52
N ILE A 130 4.37 9.81 -9.55
CA ILE A 130 5.49 8.93 -9.21
C ILE A 130 6.55 8.95 -10.30
N HIS A 131 6.15 9.02 -11.56
CA HIS A 131 7.10 9.12 -12.67
C HIS A 131 7.93 10.40 -12.61
N ASP A 132 7.34 11.48 -12.14
CA ASP A 132 8.04 12.77 -12.01
C ASP A 132 8.95 12.85 -10.77
N ARG A 133 8.61 12.13 -9.72
CA ARG A 133 9.39 12.12 -8.47
C ARG A 133 10.58 11.17 -8.48
N LEU A 134 10.55 10.11 -9.26
CA LEU A 134 11.68 9.19 -9.37
C LEU A 134 12.93 9.86 -9.96
N HIS A 135 12.75 10.93 -10.72
CA HIS A 135 13.87 11.73 -11.23
C HIS A 135 14.37 12.80 -10.24
N ARG A 136 13.67 13.01 -9.14
CA ARG A 136 14.00 14.07 -8.19
C ARG A 136 14.50 13.61 -6.83
N SER A 137 14.50 12.33 -6.56
CA SER A 137 14.86 11.84 -5.22
C SER A 137 16.32 11.47 -5.10
N ASP A 138 17.21 12.40 -5.41
CA ASP A 138 18.58 12.36 -4.93
C ASP A 138 18.65 12.75 -3.44
N HIS A 139 17.51 12.77 -2.76
CA HIS A 139 17.45 13.32 -1.45
C HIS A 139 17.19 12.28 -0.36
N PHE A 140 18.27 11.95 0.29
CA PHE A 140 18.32 11.77 1.73
C PHE A 140 17.67 10.52 2.29
N TRP A 141 18.47 9.49 2.32
CA TRP A 141 18.39 8.48 3.36
C TRP A 141 18.79 9.09 4.69
N ARG A 142 17.87 9.77 5.34
CA ARG A 142 18.04 10.07 6.76
C ARG A 142 17.71 8.80 7.53
N PHE A 143 18.72 8.05 7.85
CA PHE A 143 18.61 7.05 8.89
C PHE A 143 18.54 7.78 10.23
N GLY A 144 17.36 8.20 10.62
CA GLY A 144 17.11 8.71 11.95
C GLY A 144 16.62 7.59 12.84
N GLY A 145 17.43 7.20 13.79
CA GLY A 145 17.09 6.60 15.07
C GLY A 145 16.15 5.38 15.10
N GLU A 146 16.33 4.65 16.13
CA GLU A 146 15.63 3.45 16.57
C GLU A 146 14.11 3.50 16.40
N GLY A 147 13.55 2.47 15.71
CA GLY A 147 12.15 2.10 15.69
C GLY A 147 11.12 3.24 15.65
N GLU A 148 10.85 3.76 14.47
CA GLU A 148 9.90 4.86 14.34
C GLU A 148 8.47 4.35 14.17
N THR A 149 7.63 4.63 15.17
CA THR A 149 6.18 4.48 15.04
C THR A 149 5.61 5.84 14.63
N SER A 150 5.00 5.90 13.46
CA SER A 150 4.36 7.09 12.95
C SER A 150 2.91 6.84 12.59
N THR A 151 2.08 7.86 12.77
CA THR A 151 0.67 7.82 12.38
C THR A 151 0.37 9.05 11.56
N ASP A 152 -0.05 8.83 10.32
CA ASP A 152 -0.45 9.88 9.40
C ASP A 152 -1.94 9.80 9.11
N ARG A 153 -2.57 10.96 9.01
CA ARG A 153 -3.97 11.09 8.62
C ARG A 153 -4.04 11.71 7.23
N ILE A 154 -4.76 11.06 6.33
CA ILE A 154 -4.91 11.52 4.95
C ILE A 154 -6.39 11.66 4.60
N PRO A 155 -6.75 12.65 3.78
CA PRO A 155 -8.11 12.75 3.29
C PRO A 155 -8.44 11.59 2.35
N CYS A 156 -9.67 11.12 2.42
CA CYS A 156 -10.17 10.09 1.52
C CYS A 156 -10.95 10.68 0.38
N GLY A 157 -10.92 9.95 -0.72
CA GLY A 157 -11.66 10.28 -1.91
C GLY A 157 -10.97 11.34 -2.76
N VAL A 158 -11.56 11.62 -3.89
CA VAL A 158 -11.14 12.73 -4.72
C VAL A 158 -11.41 13.99 -3.93
N GLN A 159 -10.37 14.63 -3.46
CA GLN A 159 -10.47 16.03 -3.18
C GLN A 159 -10.74 16.68 -4.53
N GLU A 160 -11.99 16.99 -4.79
CA GLU A 160 -12.29 17.95 -5.82
C GLU A 160 -11.56 19.23 -5.43
N ALA A 161 -10.36 19.38 -6.00
CA ALA A 161 -9.57 20.54 -5.79
C ALA A 161 -10.40 21.76 -6.18
N GLY A 162 -10.86 22.48 -5.17
CA GLY A 162 -11.28 23.84 -5.37
C GLY A 162 -12.55 24.03 -6.14
N THR A 163 -13.58 23.30 -5.86
CA THR A 163 -14.89 23.89 -5.97
C THR A 163 -15.17 24.74 -4.76
N GLY A 164 -14.33 25.73 -4.57
CA GLY A 164 -14.74 26.90 -3.86
C GLY A 164 -15.73 27.60 -4.75
N GLY A 165 -16.95 27.18 -4.69
CA GLY A 165 -18.03 27.94 -5.29
C GLY A 165 -18.61 28.83 -4.27
#